data_0226d8775d6f7d52386f1d62bce7c827
#
_entry.id   0226d8775d6f7d52386f1d62bce7c827
#
_cell.length_a   1.000
_cell.length_b   1.000
_cell.length_c   1.000
_cell.angle_alpha   90.00
_cell.angle_beta   90.00
_cell.angle_gamma   90.00
#
_symmetry.space_group_name_H-M   'P 1'
#
loop_
_entity.id
_entity.type
_entity.pdbx_description
1 polymer ?
#
loop_
_entity_poly.entity_id
_entity_poly.type
_entity_poly.pdbx_seq_one_letter_code
_entity_poly.pdbx_strand_id
1 'polypeptide(L)'
;MTFRLYVEEADDVDNKVSRRKRAVFLKRVHVYISGRVQGVFFRAKTQSTAKSFNLAGWARNMADGRVEAVFEGDDADIDKMLAWCHSGPRTARVEEVVVNEEPCTGIFHDFSIKY
;
A
#
# COMPACT_ATOMS: atom_id res chain seq x y z
N MET A 1 -2.24 14.37 -0.22
CA MET A 1 -2.29 15.08 -1.50
C MET A 1 -2.19 14.09 -2.63
N THR A 2 -2.92 14.33 -3.70
CA THR A 2 -2.98 13.41 -4.82
C THR A 2 -2.38 14.04 -6.05
N PHE A 3 -1.51 13.31 -6.72
CA PHE A 3 -0.92 13.76 -7.99
C PHE A 3 -1.53 12.99 -9.13
N ARG A 4 -1.65 13.65 -10.26
CA ARG A 4 -2.16 13.03 -11.47
C ARG A 4 -1.00 12.83 -12.44
N LEU A 5 -0.80 11.60 -12.86
CA LEU A 5 0.22 11.24 -13.83
C LEU A 5 -0.41 10.46 -14.98
N TYR A 6 0.33 10.41 -16.07
CA TYR A 6 -0.03 9.55 -17.20
C TYR A 6 1.05 8.49 -17.31
N VAL A 7 0.62 7.24 -17.41
CA VAL A 7 1.54 6.13 -17.60
C VAL A 7 1.20 5.42 -18.89
N GLU A 8 2.23 4.83 -19.49
CA GLU A 8 2.04 4.02 -20.66
C GLU A 8 1.75 2.60 -20.23
N GLU A 9 0.69 2.04 -20.77
CA GLU A 9 0.35 0.67 -20.52
C GLU A 9 0.49 -0.12 -21.80
N ALA A 10 1.16 -1.27 -21.72
CA ALA A 10 1.19 -2.19 -22.82
C ALA A 10 -0.17 -2.85 -22.89
N ASP A 11 -0.72 -2.91 -24.06
CA ASP A 11 -1.91 -3.66 -24.27
C ASP A 11 -1.56 -5.11 -24.21
N ASP A 12 -2.54 -5.91 -24.30
CA ASP A 12 -2.49 -7.25 -23.99
C ASP A 12 -1.45 -8.04 -24.68
N VAL A 13 -1.45 -9.23 -24.33
CA VAL A 13 -0.51 -10.18 -24.68
C VAL A 13 -0.13 -10.37 -26.08
N ASP A 14 -0.91 -10.06 -26.98
CA ASP A 14 -0.54 -10.23 -28.35
C ASP A 14 0.53 -9.33 -28.78
N ASN A 15 0.80 -8.33 -28.04
CA ASN A 15 1.82 -7.37 -28.34
C ASN A 15 1.74 -6.76 -29.66
N LYS A 16 0.67 -6.89 -30.26
CA LYS A 16 0.54 -6.23 -31.48
C LYS A 16 0.13 -4.88 -31.31
N VAL A 17 0.00 -4.52 -30.15
CA VAL A 17 -0.66 -3.37 -29.90
C VAL A 17 0.15 -2.34 -29.39
N SER A 18 -0.21 -1.22 -29.74
CA SER A 18 0.40 -0.07 -29.22
C SER A 18 0.19 0.05 -27.76
N ARG A 19 0.98 0.86 -27.13
CA ARG A 19 0.81 1.22 -25.77
C ARG A 19 -0.20 2.32 -25.66
N ARG A 20 -0.94 2.29 -24.58
CA ARG A 20 -1.88 3.33 -24.26
C ARG A 20 -1.41 4.08 -23.05
N LYS A 21 -1.87 5.31 -22.92
CA LYS A 21 -1.64 6.10 -21.73
C LYS A 21 -2.92 6.15 -20.94
N ARG A 22 -2.82 6.02 -19.65
CA ARG A 22 -3.95 6.25 -18.77
C ARG A 22 -3.54 7.21 -17.65
N ALA A 23 -4.49 7.98 -17.21
CA ALA A 23 -4.27 8.86 -16.09
C ALA A 23 -4.31 8.05 -14.81
N VAL A 24 -3.34 8.27 -13.94
CA VAL A 24 -3.34 7.69 -12.61
C VAL A 24 -3.29 8.82 -11.60
N PHE A 25 -3.91 8.58 -10.45
CA PHE A 25 -3.89 9.53 -9.37
C PHE A 25 -3.04 8.92 -8.27
N LEU A 26 -1.83 9.44 -8.08
CA LEU A 26 -0.95 8.97 -7.05
C LEU A 26 -1.39 9.52 -5.72
N LYS A 27 -1.38 8.66 -4.72
CA LYS A 27 -1.84 8.97 -3.38
C LYS A 27 -0.87 8.36 -2.39
N ARG A 28 -0.72 9.02 -1.26
CA ARG A 28 0.05 8.50 -0.15
C ARG A 28 -0.81 8.52 1.09
N VAL A 29 -0.83 7.42 1.81
CA VAL A 29 -1.55 7.34 3.08
C VAL A 29 -0.62 6.82 4.17
N HIS A 30 -0.83 7.33 5.38
CA HIS A 30 -0.13 6.91 6.57
C HIS A 30 -1.16 6.22 7.46
N VAL A 31 -0.88 4.98 7.82
CA VAL A 31 -1.87 4.11 8.42
C VAL A 31 -1.38 3.60 9.76
N TYR A 32 -2.28 3.59 10.75
CA TYR A 32 -2.00 3.02 12.06
C TYR A 32 -3.02 1.92 12.31
N ILE A 33 -2.55 0.72 12.56
CA ILE A 33 -3.39 -0.47 12.69
C ILE A 33 -3.27 -1.01 14.10
N SER A 34 -4.40 -1.14 14.78
CA SER A 34 -4.47 -1.59 16.16
C SER A 34 -5.13 -2.96 16.26
N GLY A 35 -4.82 -3.68 17.31
CA GLY A 35 -5.38 -5.00 17.59
C GLY A 35 -4.27 -6.00 17.82
N ARG A 36 -4.54 -7.26 17.56
CA ARG A 36 -3.53 -8.30 17.61
C ARG A 36 -2.83 -8.33 16.27
N VAL A 37 -1.84 -7.47 16.10
CA VAL A 37 -1.18 -7.21 14.82
C VAL A 37 0.34 -7.37 14.87
N GLN A 38 0.92 -7.57 16.06
CA GLN A 38 2.34 -7.85 16.18
C GLN A 38 2.55 -9.32 16.51
N GLY A 39 3.65 -9.90 16.04
CA GLY A 39 3.95 -11.30 16.31
C GLY A 39 3.09 -12.28 15.53
N VAL A 40 2.42 -11.82 14.48
CA VAL A 40 1.50 -12.62 13.67
C VAL A 40 1.81 -12.50 12.18
N PHE A 41 3.05 -12.18 11.86
CA PHE A 41 3.54 -12.00 10.48
C PHE A 41 2.81 -10.87 9.73
N PHE A 42 2.26 -9.90 10.46
CA PHE A 42 1.50 -8.83 9.85
C PHE A 42 2.34 -8.01 8.89
N ARG A 43 3.56 -7.60 9.31
CA ARG A 43 4.43 -6.78 8.46
C ARG A 43 4.84 -7.53 7.20
N ALA A 44 5.15 -8.82 7.30
CA ALA A 44 5.55 -9.61 6.14
C ALA A 44 4.41 -9.73 5.14
N LYS A 45 3.19 -9.95 5.63
CA LYS A 45 2.02 -10.04 4.75
C LYS A 45 1.65 -8.68 4.19
N THR A 46 1.83 -7.62 4.96
CA THR A 46 1.63 -6.25 4.48
C THR A 46 2.57 -5.98 3.31
N GLN A 47 3.83 -6.36 3.45
CA GLN A 47 4.81 -6.17 2.39
C GLN A 47 4.43 -6.92 1.12
N SER A 48 4.11 -8.19 1.24
CA SER A 48 3.79 -8.97 0.05
C SER A 48 2.49 -8.50 -0.61
N THR A 49 1.52 -8.08 0.18
CA THR A 49 0.26 -7.57 -0.35
C THR A 49 0.47 -6.23 -1.05
N ALA A 50 1.22 -5.33 -0.42
CA ALA A 50 1.54 -4.03 -1.01
C ALA A 50 2.27 -4.20 -2.34
N LYS A 51 3.24 -5.10 -2.39
CA LYS A 51 3.96 -5.36 -3.64
C LYS A 51 3.05 -5.91 -4.72
N SER A 52 2.09 -6.76 -4.35
CA SER A 52 1.15 -7.30 -5.32
C SER A 52 0.23 -6.24 -5.90
N PHE A 53 0.04 -5.14 -5.18
CA PHE A 53 -0.74 -4.00 -5.65
C PHE A 53 0.13 -2.88 -6.21
N ASN A 54 1.41 -3.15 -6.44
CA ASN A 54 2.36 -2.16 -6.97
C ASN A 54 2.49 -0.92 -6.10
N LEU A 55 2.40 -1.08 -4.81
CA LEU A 55 2.55 0.01 -3.87
C LEU A 55 3.96 0.05 -3.30
N ALA A 56 4.44 1.26 -3.03
CA ALA A 56 5.70 1.49 -2.37
C ALA A 56 5.45 2.04 -0.98
N GLY A 57 6.45 2.03 -0.13
CA GLY A 57 6.36 2.54 1.23
C GLY A 57 7.07 1.66 2.23
N TRP A 58 6.49 1.56 3.41
CA TRP A 58 7.10 0.77 4.48
C TRP A 58 6.07 0.42 5.57
N ALA A 59 6.43 -0.56 6.39
CA ALA A 59 5.65 -0.93 7.57
C ALA A 59 6.59 -1.22 8.73
N ARG A 60 6.17 -0.87 9.94
CA ARG A 60 6.93 -1.17 11.15
C ARG A 60 6.01 -1.44 12.34
N ASN A 61 6.52 -2.16 13.33
CA ASN A 61 5.84 -2.28 14.61
C ASN A 61 6.12 -1.04 15.44
N MET A 62 5.12 -0.57 16.16
CA MET A 62 5.29 0.52 17.10
C MET A 62 5.44 -0.04 18.51
N ALA A 63 6.04 0.76 19.38
CA ALA A 63 6.26 0.35 20.77
C ALA A 63 4.95 0.10 21.51
N ASP A 64 3.87 0.74 21.12
CA ASP A 64 2.57 0.62 21.77
C ASP A 64 1.74 -0.57 21.27
N GLY A 65 2.30 -1.41 20.41
CA GLY A 65 1.63 -2.61 19.92
C GLY A 65 0.96 -2.46 18.57
N ARG A 66 0.88 -1.24 18.03
CA ARG A 66 0.29 -1.02 16.72
C ARG A 66 1.29 -1.32 15.62
N VAL A 67 0.78 -1.46 14.40
CA VAL A 67 1.59 -1.46 13.19
C VAL A 67 1.36 -0.13 12.49
N GLU A 68 2.45 0.51 12.10
CA GLU A 68 2.42 1.74 11.33
C GLU A 68 2.87 1.43 9.91
N ALA A 69 2.20 1.99 8.93
CA ALA A 69 2.58 1.77 7.53
C ALA A 69 2.34 3.02 6.71
N VAL A 70 3.13 3.16 5.66
CA VAL A 70 2.92 4.20 4.64
C VAL A 70 2.78 3.47 3.32
N PHE A 71 1.75 3.82 2.56
CA PHE A 71 1.52 3.26 1.23
C PHE A 71 1.43 4.40 0.24
N GLU A 72 2.10 4.23 -0.89
CA GLU A 72 2.11 5.21 -1.96
C GLU A 72 1.93 4.52 -3.29
N GLY A 73 1.06 5.02 -4.13
CA GLY A 73 0.79 4.49 -5.45
C GLY A 73 -0.53 5.01 -6.01
N ASP A 74 -1.05 4.30 -6.99
CA ASP A 74 -2.33 4.64 -7.63
C ASP A 74 -3.43 4.56 -6.57
N ASP A 75 -4.33 5.51 -6.55
CA ASP A 75 -5.37 5.58 -5.52
C ASP A 75 -6.29 4.36 -5.52
N ALA A 76 -6.53 3.75 -6.67
CA ALA A 76 -7.31 2.52 -6.73
C ALA A 76 -6.60 1.36 -6.01
N ASP A 77 -5.28 1.31 -6.13
CA ASP A 77 -4.49 0.28 -5.44
C ASP A 77 -4.40 0.58 -3.95
N ILE A 78 -4.36 1.85 -3.58
CA ILE A 78 -4.42 2.26 -2.17
C ILE A 78 -5.73 1.77 -1.55
N ASP A 79 -6.85 1.92 -2.24
CA ASP A 79 -8.13 1.48 -1.74
C ASP A 79 -8.16 -0.02 -1.48
N LYS A 80 -7.56 -0.80 -2.38
CA LYS A 80 -7.46 -2.25 -2.20
C LYS A 80 -6.60 -2.58 -0.98
N MET A 81 -5.51 -1.85 -0.80
CA MET A 81 -4.61 -2.07 0.33
C MET A 81 -5.29 -1.73 1.65
N LEU A 82 -6.03 -0.64 1.69
CA LEU A 82 -6.75 -0.26 2.91
C LEU A 82 -7.82 -1.28 3.26
N ALA A 83 -8.51 -1.81 2.26
CA ALA A 83 -9.49 -2.88 2.49
C ALA A 83 -8.80 -4.10 3.10
N TRP A 84 -7.63 -4.46 2.59
CA TRP A 84 -6.87 -5.58 3.15
C TRP A 84 -6.45 -5.31 4.59
N CYS A 85 -6.04 -4.07 4.90
CA CYS A 85 -5.60 -3.72 6.25
C CYS A 85 -6.70 -3.94 7.30
N HIS A 86 -7.96 -3.79 6.93
CA HIS A 86 -9.05 -3.99 7.86
C HIS A 86 -9.20 -5.45 8.29
N SER A 87 -8.73 -6.39 7.49
CA SER A 87 -8.76 -7.80 7.88
C SER A 87 -7.38 -8.32 8.26
N GLY A 88 -6.35 -7.91 7.55
CA GLY A 88 -5.01 -8.41 7.76
C GLY A 88 -4.90 -9.90 7.44
N PRO A 89 -3.78 -10.52 7.84
CA PRO A 89 -3.62 -11.95 7.66
C PRO A 89 -4.52 -12.74 8.63
N ARG A 90 -4.72 -14.00 8.33
CA ARG A 90 -5.64 -14.84 9.12
C ARG A 90 -5.25 -14.94 10.59
N THR A 91 -3.97 -14.78 10.89
CA THR A 91 -3.44 -14.85 12.25
C THR A 91 -3.64 -13.58 13.04
N ALA A 92 -4.04 -12.51 12.38
CA ALA A 92 -4.21 -11.21 13.02
C ALA A 92 -5.66 -10.98 13.42
N ARG A 93 -5.84 -10.00 14.31
CA ARG A 93 -7.16 -9.52 14.66
C ARG A 93 -7.08 -8.00 14.68
N VAL A 94 -7.58 -7.40 13.62
CA VAL A 94 -7.56 -5.95 13.47
C VAL A 94 -8.78 -5.36 14.18
N GLU A 95 -8.53 -4.38 15.05
CA GLU A 95 -9.58 -3.70 15.78
C GLU A 95 -9.87 -2.32 15.22
N GLU A 96 -8.83 -1.64 14.75
CA GLU A 96 -8.99 -0.28 14.24
C GLU A 96 -7.93 0.01 13.20
N VAL A 97 -8.31 0.75 12.17
CA VAL A 97 -7.39 1.25 11.15
C VAL A 97 -7.62 2.75 11.04
N VAL A 98 -6.58 3.53 11.35
CA VAL A 98 -6.63 4.98 11.21
C VAL A 98 -5.82 5.36 9.98
N VAL A 99 -6.41 6.12 9.10
CA VAL A 99 -5.79 6.48 7.82
C VAL A 99 -5.68 7.99 7.72
N ASN A 100 -4.47 8.47 7.45
CA ASN A 100 -4.23 9.89 7.19
C ASN A 100 -3.61 10.04 5.81
N GLU A 101 -4.16 10.92 5.01
CA GLU A 101 -3.58 11.19 3.70
C GLU A 101 -2.44 12.18 3.86
N GLU A 102 -1.34 11.95 3.14
CA GLU A 102 -0.15 12.79 3.17
C GLU A 102 0.22 13.21 1.76
N PRO A 103 1.05 14.25 1.62
CA PRO A 103 1.55 14.61 0.30
C PRO A 103 2.34 13.46 -0.31
N CYS A 104 2.04 13.15 -1.56
CA CYS A 104 2.73 12.11 -2.29
C CYS A 104 3.99 12.69 -2.91
N THR A 105 5.15 12.18 -2.52
CA THR A 105 6.43 12.72 -2.96
C THR A 105 7.13 11.86 -4.00
N GLY A 106 6.70 10.62 -4.17
CA GLY A 106 7.32 9.72 -5.13
C GLY A 106 8.72 9.24 -4.73
N ILE A 107 9.08 9.38 -3.44
CA ILE A 107 10.43 9.02 -3.02
C ILE A 107 10.63 7.55 -2.76
N PHE A 108 9.56 6.79 -2.64
CA PHE A 108 9.69 5.35 -2.39
C PHE A 108 9.73 4.60 -3.71
N HIS A 109 10.61 3.60 -3.79
CA HIS A 109 10.75 2.78 -4.98
C HIS A 109 10.36 1.33 -4.74
N ASP A 110 10.16 0.96 -3.49
CA ASP A 110 9.81 -0.40 -3.12
C ASP A 110 9.08 -0.37 -1.79
N PHE A 111 8.62 -1.52 -1.34
CA PHE A 111 7.99 -1.63 -0.02
C PHE A 111 8.94 -2.36 0.92
N SER A 112 9.26 -1.73 2.05
CA SER A 112 10.23 -2.28 2.99
C SER A 112 9.61 -2.46 4.37
N ILE A 113 10.21 -3.36 5.15
CA ILE A 113 9.87 -3.55 6.54
C ILE A 113 10.93 -2.83 7.36
N LYS A 114 10.47 -1.99 8.30
CA LYS A 114 11.37 -1.30 9.22
C LYS A 114 11.31 -1.97 10.58
N TYR A 115 12.42 -1.89 11.30
CA TYR A 115 12.54 -2.48 12.62
C TYR A 115 12.87 -1.45 13.70
#